data_15983abd2a1379488e8e708d210d0d6a
#
_entry.id   15983abd2a1379488e8e708d210d0d6a
#
_cell.length_a   1.000
_cell.length_b   1.000
_cell.length_c   1.000
_cell.angle_alpha   90.00
_cell.angle_beta   90.00
_cell.angle_gamma   90.00
#
_symmetry.space_group_name_H-M   'P 1'
#
loop_
_entity.id
_entity.type
_entity.pdbx_description
1 polymer ?
#
loop_
_entity_poly.entity_id
_entity_poly.type
_entity_poly.pdbx_seq_one_letter_code
_entity_poly.pdbx_strand_id
1 'polypeptide(L)'
;MGRKGSIAGDSRRELQNGITTLFLIYMGAAYPLIIHDRYFDITVTKYRAFYIALCIYAVLMVLAVLVDVLGRNVSTGHGSQSSGGNVDVSEGAAHGNGFIGRLRRFIDLHKIMAMDIFMTGFVLANVLAFFMSGNKAAAYTGEEGRRCGLQFVLLAFFLYVCMARYCRIRRYVVVIFMLVGSFVGIVGICQFMGYDFLGLREGLMQSIRNVYISTFGNIDIFASFLCVLVPVAAGAYISS
;
A
#
# COMPACT_ATOMS: atom_id res chain seq x y z
N MET A 1 30.25 -10.40 -20.95
CA MET A 1 28.82 -10.49 -21.33
C MET A 1 27.83 -10.29 -20.15
N GLY A 2 28.29 -10.23 -18.90
CA GLY A 2 27.44 -10.08 -17.69
C GLY A 2 26.79 -8.71 -17.42
N ARG A 3 27.22 -7.64 -18.11
CA ARG A 3 26.77 -6.26 -17.79
C ARG A 3 25.37 -5.90 -18.32
N LYS A 4 24.92 -6.50 -19.43
CA LYS A 4 23.59 -6.22 -20.03
C LYS A 4 22.42 -6.79 -19.22
N GLY A 5 22.58 -7.94 -18.57
CA GLY A 5 21.54 -8.57 -17.75
C GLY A 5 21.29 -7.81 -16.43
N SER A 6 22.33 -7.21 -15.85
CA SER A 6 22.24 -6.38 -14.65
C SER A 6 21.46 -5.07 -14.91
N ILE A 7 21.74 -4.40 -16.03
CA ILE A 7 21.09 -3.12 -16.40
C ILE A 7 19.59 -3.32 -16.65
N ALA A 8 19.18 -4.39 -17.31
CA ALA A 8 17.77 -4.68 -17.58
C ALA A 8 16.98 -5.01 -16.29
N GLY A 9 17.60 -5.69 -15.32
CA GLY A 9 17.00 -6.00 -14.02
C GLY A 9 16.81 -4.75 -13.14
N ASP A 10 17.77 -3.84 -13.18
CA ASP A 10 17.69 -2.56 -12.45
C ASP A 10 16.60 -1.66 -13.03
N SER A 11 16.51 -1.53 -14.34
CA SER A 11 15.49 -0.71 -15.02
C SER A 11 14.07 -1.18 -14.71
N ARG A 12 13.83 -2.49 -14.59
CA ARG A 12 12.51 -3.05 -14.26
C ARG A 12 12.10 -2.79 -12.81
N ARG A 13 13.03 -2.88 -11.88
CA ARG A 13 12.79 -2.53 -10.46
C ARG A 13 12.52 -1.03 -10.31
N GLU A 14 13.18 -0.20 -11.11
CA GLU A 14 12.91 1.23 -11.14
C GLU A 14 11.51 1.55 -11.64
N LEU A 15 10.98 0.81 -12.63
CA LEU A 15 9.60 0.96 -13.09
C LEU A 15 8.60 0.64 -11.98
N GLN A 16 8.76 -0.49 -11.29
CA GLN A 16 7.88 -0.89 -10.17
C GLN A 16 7.93 0.13 -9.02
N ASN A 17 9.13 0.62 -8.70
CA ASN A 17 9.30 1.67 -7.70
C ASN A 17 8.70 3.01 -8.17
N GLY A 18 8.79 3.35 -9.44
CA GLY A 18 8.17 4.54 -10.03
C GLY A 18 6.64 4.51 -9.91
N ILE A 19 6.00 3.40 -10.29
CA ILE A 19 4.54 3.19 -10.15
C ILE A 19 4.12 3.33 -8.69
N THR A 20 4.86 2.69 -7.77
CA THR A 20 4.57 2.77 -6.33
C THR A 20 4.75 4.19 -5.79
N THR A 21 5.78 4.90 -6.24
CA THR A 21 6.02 6.30 -5.86
C THR A 21 4.89 7.23 -6.33
N LEU A 22 4.40 7.05 -7.56
CA LEU A 22 3.26 7.82 -8.08
C LEU A 22 1.99 7.56 -7.26
N PHE A 23 1.72 6.31 -6.90
CA PHE A 23 0.60 5.97 -6.03
C PHE A 23 0.74 6.63 -4.65
N LEU A 24 1.93 6.63 -4.05
CA LEU A 24 2.19 7.30 -2.78
C LEU A 24 2.00 8.82 -2.85
N ILE A 25 2.44 9.45 -3.93
CA ILE A 25 2.21 10.89 -4.15
C ILE A 25 0.70 11.17 -4.26
N TYR A 26 -0.02 10.35 -5.03
CA TYR A 26 -1.47 10.49 -5.13
C TYR A 26 -2.13 10.38 -3.75
N MET A 27 -1.81 9.33 -2.98
CA MET A 27 -2.38 9.10 -1.65
C MET A 27 -1.98 10.16 -0.62
N GLY A 28 -0.76 10.68 -0.70
CA GLY A 28 -0.25 11.69 0.25
C GLY A 28 -0.58 13.14 -0.12
N ALA A 29 -0.80 13.42 -1.40
CA ALA A 29 -1.03 14.80 -1.88
C ALA A 29 -2.44 15.03 -2.41
N ALA A 30 -2.87 14.25 -3.40
CA ALA A 30 -4.14 14.50 -4.06
C ALA A 30 -5.34 13.98 -3.24
N TYR A 31 -5.25 12.75 -2.75
CA TYR A 31 -6.35 12.09 -2.05
C TYR A 31 -6.88 12.86 -0.82
N PRO A 32 -6.05 13.43 0.07
CA PRO A 32 -6.54 14.22 1.19
C PRO A 32 -7.34 15.46 0.76
N LEU A 33 -7.03 16.01 -0.42
CA LEU A 33 -7.62 17.25 -0.94
C LEU A 33 -8.87 17.02 -1.81
N ILE A 34 -9.23 15.77 -2.12
CA ILE A 34 -10.41 15.45 -2.93
C ILE A 34 -11.68 15.79 -2.15
N ILE A 35 -12.44 16.75 -2.65
CA ILE A 35 -13.75 17.16 -2.15
C ILE A 35 -14.64 17.36 -3.39
N HIS A 36 -15.88 16.89 -3.37
CA HIS A 36 -16.83 17.07 -4.46
C HIS A 36 -17.99 17.95 -4.00
N ASP A 37 -18.93 17.43 -3.22
CA ASP A 37 -20.08 18.19 -2.73
C ASP A 37 -19.94 18.43 -1.21
N ARG A 38 -18.95 19.24 -0.82
CA ARG A 38 -18.67 19.58 0.57
C ARG A 38 -18.58 18.30 1.43
N TYR A 39 -19.35 18.23 2.54
CA TYR A 39 -19.39 17.03 3.38
C TYR A 39 -20.54 16.07 3.05
N PHE A 40 -21.44 16.41 2.13
CA PHE A 40 -22.65 15.61 1.86
C PHE A 40 -22.33 14.26 1.23
N ASP A 41 -21.35 14.20 0.33
CA ASP A 41 -20.93 12.97 -0.35
C ASP A 41 -19.46 12.57 -0.11
N ILE A 42 -18.79 13.22 0.83
CA ILE A 42 -17.33 13.12 1.00
C ILE A 42 -16.85 11.68 1.20
N THR A 43 -17.62 10.86 1.93
CA THR A 43 -17.27 9.45 2.17
C THR A 43 -17.33 8.64 0.89
N VAL A 44 -18.38 8.84 0.09
CA VAL A 44 -18.56 8.11 -1.17
C VAL A 44 -17.54 8.55 -2.20
N THR A 45 -17.29 9.84 -2.31
CA THR A 45 -16.29 10.42 -3.23
C THR A 45 -14.89 9.93 -2.90
N LYS A 46 -14.48 10.00 -1.63
CA LYS A 46 -13.16 9.50 -1.21
C LYS A 46 -13.03 7.99 -1.41
N TYR A 47 -14.05 7.21 -1.08
CA TYR A 47 -14.03 5.78 -1.32
C TYR A 47 -13.84 5.46 -2.81
N ARG A 48 -14.60 6.10 -3.69
CA ARG A 48 -14.46 5.92 -5.15
C ARG A 48 -13.07 6.30 -5.64
N ALA A 49 -12.56 7.46 -5.22
CA ALA A 49 -11.25 7.94 -5.59
C ALA A 49 -10.14 6.98 -5.15
N PHE A 50 -10.19 6.50 -3.91
CA PHE A 50 -9.27 5.49 -3.39
C PHE A 50 -9.34 4.19 -4.16
N TYR A 51 -10.56 3.66 -4.37
CA TYR A 51 -10.77 2.39 -5.03
C TYR A 51 -10.30 2.39 -6.48
N ILE A 52 -10.62 3.45 -7.24
CA ILE A 52 -10.16 3.62 -8.63
C ILE A 52 -8.63 3.68 -8.69
N ALA A 53 -8.02 4.50 -7.84
CA ALA A 53 -6.56 4.62 -7.80
C ALA A 53 -5.88 3.29 -7.44
N LEU A 54 -6.45 2.54 -6.48
CA LEU A 54 -5.94 1.24 -6.07
C LEU A 54 -6.08 0.20 -7.18
N CYS A 55 -7.20 0.19 -7.92
CA CYS A 55 -7.38 -0.69 -9.07
C CYS A 55 -6.39 -0.36 -10.20
N ILE A 56 -6.19 0.91 -10.52
CA ILE A 56 -5.20 1.35 -11.52
C ILE A 56 -3.79 0.92 -11.08
N TYR A 57 -3.43 1.17 -9.82
CA TYR A 57 -2.16 0.75 -9.26
C TYR A 57 -1.96 -0.77 -9.35
N ALA A 58 -2.99 -1.56 -9.01
CA ALA A 58 -2.94 -3.01 -9.06
C ALA A 58 -2.70 -3.52 -10.49
N VAL A 59 -3.42 -2.98 -11.46
CA VAL A 59 -3.25 -3.34 -12.89
C VAL A 59 -1.83 -3.00 -13.35
N LEU A 60 -1.35 -1.78 -13.08
CA LEU A 60 0.00 -1.36 -13.48
C LEU A 60 1.09 -2.22 -12.83
N MET A 61 0.95 -2.58 -11.55
CA MET A 61 1.90 -3.43 -10.86
C MET A 61 1.89 -4.86 -11.39
N VAL A 62 0.72 -5.44 -11.67
CA VAL A 62 0.61 -6.77 -12.29
C VAL A 62 1.29 -6.77 -13.65
N LEU A 63 1.02 -5.78 -14.50
CA LEU A 63 1.68 -5.64 -15.80
C LEU A 63 3.20 -5.50 -15.67
N ALA A 64 3.69 -4.67 -14.74
CA ALA A 64 5.11 -4.50 -14.51
C ALA A 64 5.80 -5.79 -14.02
N VAL A 65 5.13 -6.56 -13.16
CA VAL A 65 5.63 -7.88 -12.70
C VAL A 65 5.62 -8.89 -13.83
N LEU A 66 4.57 -8.94 -14.65
CA LEU A 66 4.50 -9.83 -15.82
C LEU A 66 5.63 -9.53 -16.81
N VAL A 67 5.90 -8.27 -17.12
CA VAL A 67 7.03 -7.86 -17.97
C VAL A 67 8.38 -8.30 -17.37
N ASP A 68 8.53 -8.22 -16.05
CA ASP A 68 9.75 -8.69 -15.40
C ASP A 68 9.90 -10.22 -15.52
N VAL A 69 8.85 -10.99 -15.27
CA VAL A 69 8.86 -12.47 -15.35
C VAL A 69 9.11 -12.94 -16.78
N LEU A 70 8.38 -12.41 -17.77
CA LEU A 70 8.54 -12.77 -19.17
C LEU A 70 9.93 -12.43 -19.69
N GLY A 71 10.46 -11.26 -19.32
CA GLY A 71 11.79 -10.85 -19.74
C GLY A 71 12.93 -11.65 -19.11
N ARG A 72 12.73 -12.28 -17.95
CA ARG A 72 13.70 -13.23 -17.36
C ARG A 72 13.73 -14.55 -18.14
N ASN A 73 12.57 -15.07 -18.52
CA ASN A 73 12.47 -16.33 -19.26
C ASN A 73 13.12 -16.25 -20.65
N VAL A 74 13.04 -15.10 -21.33
CA VAL A 74 13.71 -14.90 -22.63
C VAL A 74 15.24 -14.88 -22.50
N SER A 75 15.78 -14.35 -21.38
CA SER A 75 17.24 -14.29 -21.20
C SER A 75 17.85 -15.63 -20.75
N THR A 76 17.09 -16.54 -20.17
CA THR A 76 17.55 -17.88 -19.79
C THR A 76 17.48 -18.89 -20.93
N GLY A 77 16.66 -18.68 -21.95
CA GLY A 77 16.52 -19.56 -23.10
C GLY A 77 17.67 -19.52 -24.10
N HIS A 78 18.61 -18.58 -24.02
CA HIS A 78 19.74 -18.42 -24.95
C HIS A 78 21.10 -18.84 -24.36
N GLY A 79 21.12 -19.44 -23.17
CA GLY A 79 22.35 -19.74 -22.42
C GLY A 79 22.67 -21.22 -22.15
N SER A 80 21.90 -22.16 -22.70
CA SER A 80 22.13 -23.59 -22.43
C SER A 80 22.86 -24.31 -23.56
N GLN A 81 24.14 -23.99 -23.77
CA GLN A 81 25.08 -24.96 -24.37
C GLN A 81 26.48 -24.70 -23.83
N SER A 82 27.03 -25.79 -23.31
CA SER A 82 28.45 -26.02 -22.95
C SER A 82 28.93 -25.44 -21.60
N SER A 83 29.07 -26.29 -20.62
CA SER A 83 30.37 -26.77 -20.11
C SER A 83 30.13 -27.75 -18.95
N GLY A 84 30.50 -29.00 -19.17
CA GLY A 84 30.70 -29.97 -18.10
C GLY A 84 31.90 -29.54 -17.24
N GLY A 85 31.64 -29.30 -15.98
CA GLY A 85 32.65 -29.03 -14.96
C GLY A 85 32.25 -29.77 -13.70
N ASN A 86 33.11 -30.80 -13.33
CA ASN A 86 33.02 -31.53 -12.08
C ASN A 86 32.91 -30.57 -10.91
N VAL A 87 31.86 -30.69 -10.11
CA VAL A 87 31.78 -30.05 -8.80
C VAL A 87 32.03 -31.12 -7.76
N ASP A 88 33.19 -31.03 -7.12
CA ASP A 88 33.52 -31.80 -5.92
C ASP A 88 32.47 -31.55 -4.84
N VAL A 89 31.79 -32.60 -4.45
CA VAL A 89 30.86 -32.62 -3.31
C VAL A 89 31.68 -32.67 -2.04
N SER A 90 31.94 -31.53 -1.42
CA SER A 90 32.41 -31.52 -0.05
C SER A 90 31.22 -31.82 0.88
N GLU A 91 31.22 -33.05 1.39
CA GLU A 91 30.43 -33.49 2.53
C GLU A 91 30.80 -32.64 3.77
N GLY A 92 29.90 -31.79 4.19
CA GLY A 92 30.05 -31.02 5.44
C GLY A 92 28.73 -30.40 5.91
N ALA A 93 28.06 -31.11 6.81
CA ALA A 93 26.93 -30.70 7.64
C ALA A 93 25.61 -31.42 7.37
N ALA A 94 25.58 -32.70 7.66
CA ALA A 94 24.34 -33.40 8.02
C ALA A 94 23.91 -32.99 9.43
N HIS A 95 23.08 -31.93 9.55
CA HIS A 95 22.19 -31.75 10.69
C HIS A 95 21.16 -30.64 10.32
N GLY A 96 19.91 -31.03 10.07
CA GLY A 96 18.82 -30.11 9.86
C GLY A 96 17.89 -30.39 8.68
N ASN A 97 17.79 -31.64 8.22
CA ASN A 97 16.85 -32.05 7.15
C ASN A 97 15.39 -32.17 7.64
N GLY A 98 15.04 -31.68 8.83
CA GLY A 98 13.68 -31.63 9.32
C GLY A 98 12.85 -30.54 8.62
N PHE A 99 11.52 -30.64 8.78
CA PHE A 99 10.55 -29.64 8.29
C PHE A 99 10.96 -28.20 8.64
N ILE A 100 11.46 -27.97 9.84
CA ILE A 100 11.93 -26.67 10.34
C ILE A 100 13.10 -26.13 9.51
N GLY A 101 14.08 -26.97 9.16
CA GLY A 101 15.22 -26.55 8.33
C GLY A 101 14.82 -26.18 6.89
N ARG A 102 13.85 -26.91 6.32
CA ARG A 102 13.28 -26.58 5.01
C ARG A 102 12.46 -25.28 5.07
N LEU A 103 11.66 -25.09 6.11
CA LEU A 103 10.87 -23.88 6.34
C LEU A 103 11.77 -22.64 6.53
N ARG A 104 12.84 -22.77 7.34
CA ARG A 104 13.79 -21.67 7.56
C ARG A 104 14.48 -21.27 6.25
N ARG A 105 14.93 -22.25 5.45
CA ARG A 105 15.54 -22.01 4.15
C ARG A 105 14.56 -21.37 3.17
N PHE A 106 13.27 -21.76 3.19
CA PHE A 106 12.21 -21.15 2.40
C PHE A 106 11.98 -19.68 2.82
N ILE A 107 11.92 -19.40 4.11
CA ILE A 107 11.78 -18.04 4.67
C ILE A 107 12.97 -17.16 4.25
N ASP A 108 14.18 -17.64 4.40
CA ASP A 108 15.41 -16.91 4.04
C ASP A 108 15.50 -16.64 2.54
N LEU A 109 15.16 -17.62 1.69
CA LEU A 109 15.15 -17.46 0.24
C LEU A 109 14.13 -16.43 -0.24
N HIS A 110 12.96 -16.37 0.38
CA HIS A 110 11.87 -15.46 -0.02
C HIS A 110 11.86 -14.15 0.79
N LYS A 111 12.80 -13.94 1.71
CA LYS A 111 12.85 -12.77 2.60
C LYS A 111 11.51 -12.49 3.29
N ILE A 112 10.85 -13.57 3.73
CA ILE A 112 9.54 -13.47 4.41
C ILE A 112 9.78 -12.87 5.80
N MET A 113 9.10 -11.76 6.07
CA MET A 113 9.13 -11.10 7.37
C MET A 113 8.00 -11.67 8.26
N ALA A 114 8.17 -11.57 9.57
CA ALA A 114 7.11 -11.95 10.51
C ALA A 114 5.77 -11.26 10.19
N MET A 115 5.82 -10.01 9.72
CA MET A 115 4.64 -9.25 9.30
C MET A 115 3.91 -9.89 8.12
N ASP A 116 4.62 -10.53 7.17
CA ASP A 116 4.00 -11.24 6.04
C ASP A 116 3.14 -12.42 6.53
N ILE A 117 3.59 -13.11 7.59
CA ILE A 117 2.88 -14.23 8.20
C ILE A 117 1.60 -13.73 8.86
N PHE A 118 1.70 -12.66 9.66
CA PHE A 118 0.52 -12.06 10.32
C PHE A 118 -0.50 -11.52 9.32
N MET A 119 -0.05 -10.81 8.29
CA MET A 119 -0.94 -10.28 7.25
C MET A 119 -1.61 -11.40 6.45
N THR A 120 -0.88 -12.47 6.14
CA THR A 120 -1.46 -13.65 5.46
C THR A 120 -2.47 -14.34 6.38
N GLY A 121 -2.18 -14.51 7.66
CA GLY A 121 -3.11 -15.07 8.64
C GLY A 121 -4.38 -14.22 8.78
N PHE A 122 -4.24 -12.89 8.80
CA PHE A 122 -5.37 -11.97 8.82
C PHE A 122 -6.27 -12.13 7.58
N VAL A 123 -5.68 -12.22 6.38
CA VAL A 123 -6.43 -12.45 5.15
C VAL A 123 -7.15 -13.79 5.17
N LEU A 124 -6.47 -14.86 5.58
CA LEU A 124 -7.08 -16.19 5.69
C LEU A 124 -8.27 -16.21 6.67
N ALA A 125 -8.15 -15.53 7.81
CA ALA A 125 -9.24 -15.41 8.78
C ALA A 125 -10.45 -14.66 8.14
N ASN A 126 -10.22 -13.59 7.38
CA ASN A 126 -11.29 -12.87 6.68
C ASN A 126 -11.94 -13.73 5.56
N VAL A 127 -11.16 -14.52 4.84
CA VAL A 127 -11.68 -15.47 3.84
C VAL A 127 -12.55 -16.54 4.51
N LEU A 128 -12.10 -17.10 5.62
CA LEU A 128 -12.90 -18.06 6.39
C LEU A 128 -14.21 -17.43 6.91
N ALA A 129 -14.13 -16.23 7.49
CA ALA A 129 -15.30 -15.47 7.94
C ALA A 129 -16.28 -15.22 6.79
N PHE A 130 -15.79 -14.89 5.59
CA PHE A 130 -16.62 -14.75 4.41
C PHE A 130 -17.38 -16.05 4.06
N PHE A 131 -16.72 -17.21 4.08
CA PHE A 131 -17.37 -18.49 3.81
C PHE A 131 -18.41 -18.87 4.88
N MET A 132 -18.20 -18.43 6.11
CA MET A 132 -19.13 -18.67 7.22
C MET A 132 -20.29 -17.66 7.30
N SER A 133 -20.19 -16.53 6.57
CA SER A 133 -21.21 -15.49 6.60
C SER A 133 -22.52 -15.93 5.93
N GLY A 134 -23.65 -15.60 6.56
CA GLY A 134 -25.00 -15.79 6.00
C GLY A 134 -25.32 -14.81 4.87
N ASN A 135 -24.71 -13.61 4.85
CA ASN A 135 -24.92 -12.63 3.80
C ASN A 135 -23.61 -12.42 3.02
N LYS A 136 -23.45 -13.17 1.93
CA LYS A 136 -22.25 -13.14 1.09
C LYS A 136 -22.01 -11.79 0.43
N ALA A 137 -23.07 -11.11 0.00
CA ALA A 137 -22.95 -9.81 -0.66
C ALA A 137 -22.37 -8.76 0.30
N ALA A 138 -22.95 -8.61 1.48
CA ALA A 138 -22.46 -7.69 2.49
C ALA A 138 -21.06 -8.08 3.00
N ALA A 139 -20.75 -9.37 3.16
CA ALA A 139 -19.43 -9.83 3.57
C ALA A 139 -18.35 -9.56 2.49
N TYR A 140 -18.71 -9.56 1.20
CA TYR A 140 -17.78 -9.28 0.11
C TYR A 140 -17.55 -7.79 -0.08
N THR A 141 -18.59 -6.98 -0.20
CA THR A 141 -18.48 -5.54 -0.49
C THR A 141 -18.33 -4.67 0.76
N GLY A 142 -18.74 -5.18 1.91
CA GLY A 142 -18.91 -4.39 3.12
C GLY A 142 -20.25 -3.64 3.15
N GLU A 143 -20.64 -3.18 4.31
CA GLU A 143 -21.85 -2.41 4.55
C GLU A 143 -21.74 -0.99 3.99
N GLU A 144 -22.84 -0.40 3.59
CA GLU A 144 -22.89 0.97 3.10
C GLU A 144 -22.34 1.94 4.15
N GLY A 145 -21.44 2.82 3.72
CA GLY A 145 -20.74 3.78 4.58
C GLY A 145 -19.29 3.40 4.88
N ARG A 146 -18.98 2.17 5.29
CA ARG A 146 -17.60 1.74 5.58
C ARG A 146 -16.95 0.93 4.45
N ARG A 147 -17.72 0.11 3.74
CA ARG A 147 -17.30 -0.72 2.61
C ARG A 147 -16.01 -1.53 2.84
N CYS A 148 -15.80 -1.98 4.09
CA CYS A 148 -14.64 -2.78 4.51
C CYS A 148 -14.89 -4.28 4.41
N GLY A 149 -15.42 -4.76 3.26
CA GLY A 149 -15.64 -6.18 3.02
C GLY A 149 -14.36 -6.91 2.59
N LEU A 150 -14.48 -8.20 2.28
CA LEU A 150 -13.37 -9.06 1.86
C LEU A 150 -12.61 -8.48 0.66
N GLN A 151 -13.32 -7.86 -0.29
CA GLN A 151 -12.72 -7.20 -1.45
C GLN A 151 -11.69 -6.13 -1.04
N PHE A 152 -12.03 -5.30 -0.05
CA PHE A 152 -11.12 -4.28 0.47
C PHE A 152 -9.89 -4.92 1.14
N VAL A 153 -10.09 -5.98 1.94
CA VAL A 153 -9.01 -6.70 2.62
C VAL A 153 -8.02 -7.30 1.62
N LEU A 154 -8.52 -7.92 0.53
CA LEU A 154 -7.68 -8.49 -0.51
C LEU A 154 -6.87 -7.43 -1.26
N LEU A 155 -7.49 -6.29 -1.61
CA LEU A 155 -6.81 -5.17 -2.25
C LEU A 155 -5.77 -4.52 -1.31
N ALA A 156 -6.10 -4.37 -0.02
CA ALA A 156 -5.16 -3.86 0.97
C ALA A 156 -3.96 -4.80 1.18
N PHE A 157 -4.19 -6.10 1.17
CA PHE A 157 -3.12 -7.09 1.22
C PHE A 157 -2.22 -7.04 -0.03
N PHE A 158 -2.81 -6.94 -1.21
CA PHE A 158 -2.06 -6.74 -2.44
C PHE A 158 -1.19 -5.49 -2.37
N LEU A 159 -1.77 -4.37 -1.93
CA LEU A 159 -1.04 -3.11 -1.72
C LEU A 159 0.12 -3.29 -0.72
N TYR A 160 -0.13 -3.98 0.40
CA TYR A 160 0.90 -4.29 1.38
C TYR A 160 2.07 -5.05 0.75
N VAL A 161 1.80 -6.13 0.01
CA VAL A 161 2.83 -6.95 -0.65
C VAL A 161 3.64 -6.11 -1.64
N CYS A 162 2.96 -5.31 -2.47
CA CYS A 162 3.64 -4.44 -3.42
C CYS A 162 4.51 -3.39 -2.73
N MET A 163 3.99 -2.74 -1.69
CA MET A 163 4.72 -1.74 -0.91
C MET A 163 5.94 -2.36 -0.20
N ALA A 164 5.76 -3.50 0.46
CA ALA A 164 6.85 -4.18 1.17
C ALA A 164 8.00 -4.63 0.25
N ARG A 165 7.71 -4.93 -1.02
CA ARG A 165 8.70 -5.48 -1.97
C ARG A 165 9.31 -4.43 -2.91
N TYR A 166 8.54 -3.42 -3.31
CA TYR A 166 8.91 -2.50 -4.40
C TYR A 166 8.96 -1.04 -3.96
N CYS A 167 8.53 -0.69 -2.75
CA CYS A 167 8.54 0.68 -2.30
C CYS A 167 9.93 1.11 -1.83
N ARG A 168 10.42 2.20 -2.41
CA ARG A 168 11.58 2.96 -1.91
C ARG A 168 11.14 4.40 -1.69
N ILE A 169 10.89 4.75 -0.44
CA ILE A 169 10.43 6.09 -0.08
C ILE A 169 11.55 7.09 -0.37
N ARG A 170 11.25 8.08 -1.21
CA ARG A 170 12.17 9.17 -1.54
C ARG A 170 11.85 10.40 -0.69
N ARG A 171 12.85 11.21 -0.33
CA ARG A 171 12.68 12.40 0.51
C ARG A 171 11.58 13.35 0.02
N TYR A 172 11.49 13.59 -1.27
CA TYR A 172 10.47 14.48 -1.83
C TYR A 172 9.03 13.98 -1.58
N VAL A 173 8.79 12.66 -1.54
CA VAL A 173 7.47 12.09 -1.22
C VAL A 173 7.08 12.45 0.21
N VAL A 174 8.03 12.32 1.15
CA VAL A 174 7.83 12.71 2.55
C VAL A 174 7.54 14.19 2.66
N VAL A 175 8.32 15.04 1.96
CA VAL A 175 8.11 16.50 1.96
C VAL A 175 6.74 16.87 1.44
N ILE A 176 6.30 16.29 0.31
CA ILE A 176 4.97 16.52 -0.25
C ILE A 176 3.88 16.13 0.75
N PHE A 177 4.01 14.93 1.35
CA PHE A 177 3.06 14.44 2.36
C PHE A 177 2.99 15.38 3.57
N MET A 178 4.12 15.89 4.03
CA MET A 178 4.21 16.84 5.14
C MET A 178 3.56 18.18 4.80
N LEU A 179 3.80 18.73 3.61
CA LEU A 179 3.20 19.99 3.18
C LEU A 179 1.67 19.88 3.11
N VAL A 180 1.16 18.84 2.45
CA VAL A 180 -0.29 18.61 2.36
C VAL A 180 -0.89 18.31 3.72
N GLY A 181 -0.22 17.49 4.53
CA GLY A 181 -0.65 17.19 5.89
C GLY A 181 -0.74 18.42 6.78
N SER A 182 0.24 19.32 6.67
CA SER A 182 0.21 20.62 7.38
C SER A 182 -0.97 21.48 6.93
N PHE A 183 -1.21 21.59 5.63
CA PHE A 183 -2.37 22.33 5.10
C PHE A 183 -3.69 21.76 5.63
N VAL A 184 -3.86 20.45 5.55
CA VAL A 184 -5.05 19.74 6.05
C VAL A 184 -5.23 19.94 7.57
N GLY A 185 -4.12 19.94 8.32
CA GLY A 185 -4.08 20.23 9.74
C GLY A 185 -4.56 21.67 10.04
N ILE A 186 -4.03 22.64 9.30
CA ILE A 186 -4.42 24.08 9.44
C ILE A 186 -5.92 24.24 9.15
N VAL A 187 -6.46 23.63 8.09
CA VAL A 187 -7.89 23.64 7.80
C VAL A 187 -8.69 23.13 9.01
N GLY A 188 -8.26 22.00 9.60
CA GLY A 188 -8.91 21.43 10.78
C GLY A 188 -8.87 22.37 11.99
N ILE A 189 -7.73 23.01 12.27
CA ILE A 189 -7.58 23.98 13.36
C ILE A 189 -8.47 25.21 13.13
N CYS A 190 -8.47 25.78 11.93
CA CYS A 190 -9.33 26.93 11.59
C CYS A 190 -10.80 26.60 11.80
N GLN A 191 -11.24 25.43 11.35
CA GLN A 191 -12.62 25.00 11.54
C GLN A 191 -12.97 24.74 13.01
N PHE A 192 -12.02 24.25 13.81
CA PHE A 192 -12.20 24.11 15.26
C PHE A 192 -12.37 25.48 15.93
N MET A 193 -11.64 26.48 15.48
CA MET A 193 -11.76 27.88 15.95
C MET A 193 -13.01 28.60 15.41
N GLY A 194 -13.84 27.93 14.60
CA GLY A 194 -15.06 28.51 14.02
C GLY A 194 -14.87 29.15 12.63
N TYR A 195 -13.65 29.15 12.08
CA TYR A 195 -13.36 29.72 10.75
C TYR A 195 -13.44 28.63 9.68
N ASP A 196 -14.47 28.63 8.87
CA ASP A 196 -14.64 27.71 7.73
C ASP A 196 -14.40 28.44 6.40
N PHE A 197 -13.13 28.76 6.12
CA PHE A 197 -12.75 29.53 4.93
C PHE A 197 -12.94 28.74 3.61
N LEU A 198 -13.10 27.41 3.66
CA LEU A 198 -13.43 26.59 2.50
C LEU A 198 -14.94 26.39 2.31
N GLY A 199 -15.77 26.87 3.24
CA GLY A 199 -17.23 26.72 3.18
C GLY A 199 -17.72 25.27 3.25
N LEU A 200 -16.92 24.35 3.78
CA LEU A 200 -17.24 22.92 3.79
C LEU A 200 -18.41 22.57 4.70
N ARG A 201 -18.64 23.37 5.75
CA ARG A 201 -19.70 23.19 6.73
C ARG A 201 -21.02 23.90 6.37
N GLU A 202 -21.06 24.60 5.24
CA GLU A 202 -22.30 25.25 4.78
C GLU A 202 -23.37 24.20 4.49
N GLY A 203 -24.59 24.47 4.95
CA GLY A 203 -25.72 23.56 4.82
C GLY A 203 -25.81 22.46 5.87
N LEU A 204 -24.78 22.26 6.70
CA LEU A 204 -24.85 21.30 7.81
C LEU A 204 -25.64 21.84 8.98
N MET A 205 -26.45 20.97 9.59
CA MET A 205 -27.11 21.28 10.86
C MET A 205 -26.10 21.57 11.97
N GLN A 206 -26.39 22.53 12.85
CA GLN A 206 -25.50 22.92 13.95
C GLN A 206 -25.07 21.72 14.82
N SER A 207 -25.99 20.79 15.06
CA SER A 207 -25.75 19.60 15.91
C SER A 207 -24.68 18.63 15.39
N ILE A 208 -24.47 18.60 14.08
CA ILE A 208 -23.54 17.67 13.45
C ILE A 208 -22.25 18.34 12.95
N ARG A 209 -22.16 19.66 13.00
CA ARG A 209 -20.99 20.42 12.50
C ARG A 209 -19.67 19.98 13.14
N ASN A 210 -19.71 19.60 14.43
CA ASN A 210 -18.51 19.21 15.16
C ASN A 210 -17.98 17.82 14.79
N VAL A 211 -18.80 16.99 14.13
CA VAL A 211 -18.39 15.67 13.64
C VAL A 211 -17.59 15.78 12.35
N TYR A 212 -17.82 16.86 11.59
CA TYR A 212 -17.20 17.10 10.31
C TYR A 212 -16.05 18.10 10.42
N ILE A 213 -14.85 17.67 10.09
CA ILE A 213 -13.64 18.48 10.24
C ILE A 213 -12.66 18.24 9.08
N SER A 214 -11.92 19.29 8.75
CA SER A 214 -10.87 19.28 7.74
C SER A 214 -11.38 18.82 6.36
N THR A 215 -10.50 18.43 5.48
CA THR A 215 -10.84 17.87 4.16
C THR A 215 -11.25 16.40 4.21
N PHE A 216 -11.16 15.75 5.36
CA PHE A 216 -11.54 14.33 5.54
C PHE A 216 -13.03 14.15 5.84
N GLY A 217 -13.70 15.15 6.35
CA GLY A 217 -15.12 15.12 6.61
C GLY A 217 -15.56 14.30 7.82
N ASN A 218 -14.66 13.60 8.49
CA ASN A 218 -14.94 12.84 9.70
C ASN A 218 -13.78 12.98 10.67
N ILE A 219 -14.10 13.28 11.94
CA ILE A 219 -13.10 13.52 12.99
C ILE A 219 -12.24 12.28 13.26
N ASP A 220 -12.82 11.08 13.21
CA ASP A 220 -12.08 9.83 13.47
C ASP A 220 -11.06 9.54 12.35
N ILE A 221 -11.46 9.79 11.09
CA ILE A 221 -10.56 9.63 9.93
C ILE A 221 -9.45 10.68 9.98
N PHE A 222 -9.78 11.91 10.33
CA PHE A 222 -8.80 12.98 10.49
C PHE A 222 -7.81 12.67 11.62
N ALA A 223 -8.29 12.20 12.77
CA ALA A 223 -7.42 11.74 13.87
C ALA A 223 -6.50 10.59 13.44
N SER A 224 -7.04 9.61 12.72
CA SER A 224 -6.26 8.49 12.18
C SER A 224 -5.17 8.97 11.21
N PHE A 225 -5.47 9.97 10.37
CA PHE A 225 -4.49 10.59 9.48
C PHE A 225 -3.37 11.28 10.28
N LEU A 226 -3.71 12.02 11.35
CA LEU A 226 -2.73 12.66 12.22
C LEU A 226 -1.84 11.64 12.95
N CYS A 227 -2.39 10.48 13.34
CA CYS A 227 -1.60 9.38 13.91
C CYS A 227 -0.53 8.83 12.96
N VAL A 228 -0.68 9.01 11.66
CA VAL A 228 0.35 8.67 10.66
C VAL A 228 1.27 9.87 10.40
N LEU A 229 0.70 11.06 10.25
CA LEU A 229 1.44 12.28 9.91
C LEU A 229 2.48 12.63 10.98
N VAL A 230 2.08 12.60 12.26
CA VAL A 230 2.95 13.03 13.37
C VAL A 230 4.22 12.16 13.51
N PRO A 231 4.15 10.80 13.52
CA PRO A 231 5.35 9.98 13.54
C PRO A 231 6.24 10.15 12.31
N VAL A 232 5.65 10.33 11.12
CA VAL A 232 6.41 10.60 9.89
C VAL A 232 7.15 11.93 10.00
N ALA A 233 6.49 12.96 10.53
CA ALA A 233 7.11 14.27 10.78
C ALA A 233 8.28 14.16 11.76
N ALA A 234 8.06 13.50 12.89
CA ALA A 234 9.10 13.29 13.91
C ALA A 234 10.30 12.51 13.34
N GLY A 235 10.03 11.43 12.59
CA GLY A 235 11.08 10.65 11.93
C GLY A 235 11.87 11.46 10.90
N ALA A 236 11.18 12.26 10.09
CA ALA A 236 11.82 13.14 9.12
C ALA A 236 12.72 14.20 9.81
N TYR A 237 12.26 14.77 10.91
CA TYR A 237 13.02 15.73 11.70
C TYR A 237 14.28 15.11 12.35
N ILE A 238 14.15 13.91 12.93
CA ILE A 238 15.28 13.22 13.57
C ILE A 238 16.35 12.79 12.54
N SER A 239 15.91 12.51 11.29
CA SER A 239 16.80 12.05 10.22
C SER A 239 17.41 13.16 9.37
N SER A 240 17.05 14.43 9.62
CA SER A 240 17.59 15.60 8.91
C SER A 240 18.90 16.06 9.52
#